data_1d963a9908e918552aad0bd8cec781a3
#
_entry.id   1d963a9908e918552aad0bd8cec781a3
#
_cell.length_a   1.000
_cell.length_b   1.000
_cell.length_c   1.000
_cell.angle_alpha   90.00
_cell.angle_beta   90.00
_cell.angle_gamma   90.00
#
_symmetry.space_group_name_H-M   'P 1'
#
loop_
_entity.id
_entity.type
_entity.pdbx_description
1 polymer ?
#
loop_
_entity_poly.entity_id
_entity_poly.type
_entity_poly.pdbx_seq_one_letter_code
_entity_poly.pdbx_strand_id
1 'polypeptide(L)'
;ERGEATYYIFSQGKRLESLSHKLLELVGMDRQELEFKKLQTKELEENIRDTMRIPFERKRIRGKIDLERGVIWGDRDLLLSLLYNLLDNAVKAVEEGGFILMKGSKRTQGYEIKVVDNGRGIPQEEIARITEAFYMVDKSRSRKEGGAGIGMALCQKIITLHRGELKIDSK
;
A
#
# COMPACT_ATOMS: atom_id res chain seq x y z
N GLU A 1 -23.42 -7.00 -24.72
CA GLU A 1 -22.44 -6.14 -25.44
C GLU A 1 -22.43 -4.67 -24.97
N ARG A 2 -23.60 -3.94 -24.91
CA ARG A 2 -23.61 -2.54 -24.42
C ARG A 2 -23.23 -2.42 -22.95
N GLY A 3 -23.69 -3.31 -22.08
CA GLY A 3 -23.37 -3.32 -20.65
C GLY A 3 -21.90 -3.62 -20.36
N GLU A 4 -21.30 -4.54 -21.11
CA GLU A 4 -19.88 -4.89 -20.99
C GLU A 4 -18.96 -3.75 -21.43
N ALA A 5 -19.30 -3.08 -22.55
CA ALA A 5 -18.56 -1.92 -23.02
C ALA A 5 -18.62 -0.76 -22.01
N THR A 6 -19.80 -0.48 -21.45
CA THR A 6 -19.97 0.56 -20.42
C THR A 6 -19.19 0.23 -19.15
N TYR A 7 -19.25 -1.02 -18.67
CA TYR A 7 -18.46 -1.47 -17.53
C TYR A 7 -16.96 -1.38 -17.79
N TYR A 8 -16.52 -1.75 -19.00
CA TYR A 8 -15.12 -1.63 -19.38
C TYR A 8 -14.63 -0.18 -19.36
N ILE A 9 -15.39 0.75 -19.98
CA ILE A 9 -15.06 2.18 -20.01
C ILE A 9 -15.00 2.73 -18.58
N PHE A 10 -15.99 2.42 -17.74
CA PHE A 10 -16.03 2.85 -16.35
C PHE A 10 -14.81 2.33 -15.55
N SER A 11 -14.47 1.06 -15.72
CA SER A 11 -13.32 0.46 -15.04
C SER A 11 -11.99 1.08 -15.48
N GLN A 12 -11.82 1.39 -16.76
CA GLN A 12 -10.63 2.09 -17.27
C GLN A 12 -10.57 3.54 -16.79
N GLY A 13 -11.71 4.23 -16.70
CA GLY A 13 -11.82 5.59 -16.13
C GLY A 13 -11.37 5.63 -14.66
N LYS A 14 -11.89 4.73 -13.84
CA LYS A 14 -11.49 4.57 -12.43
C LYS A 14 -10.00 4.26 -12.27
N ARG A 15 -9.47 3.44 -13.16
CA ARG A 15 -8.05 3.12 -13.17
C ARG A 15 -7.19 4.33 -13.51
N LEU A 16 -7.57 5.11 -14.53
CA LEU A 16 -6.86 6.32 -14.93
C LEU A 16 -6.89 7.37 -13.81
N GLU A 17 -8.04 7.54 -13.15
CA GLU A 17 -8.18 8.38 -11.97
C GLU A 17 -7.21 7.99 -10.85
N SER A 18 -7.19 6.72 -10.47
CA SER A 18 -6.27 6.20 -9.44
C SER A 18 -4.80 6.37 -9.82
N LEU A 19 -4.46 6.14 -11.10
CA LEU A 19 -3.12 6.36 -11.62
C LEU A 19 -2.71 7.83 -11.54
N SER A 20 -3.59 8.73 -11.98
CA SER A 20 -3.37 10.18 -11.94
C SER A 20 -3.14 10.66 -10.51
N HIS A 21 -3.97 10.23 -9.55
CA HIS A 21 -3.81 10.59 -8.15
C HIS A 21 -2.46 10.13 -7.59
N LYS A 22 -2.07 8.87 -7.79
CA LYS A 22 -0.78 8.35 -7.31
C LYS A 22 0.40 9.03 -7.96
N LEU A 23 0.29 9.39 -9.24
CA LEU A 23 1.34 10.12 -9.94
C LEU A 23 1.48 11.55 -9.43
N LEU A 24 0.36 12.24 -9.24
CA LEU A 24 0.35 13.60 -8.68
C LEU A 24 0.90 13.61 -7.24
N GLU A 25 0.56 12.61 -6.43
CA GLU A 25 1.10 12.42 -5.09
C GLU A 25 2.62 12.22 -5.15
N LEU A 26 3.11 11.32 -6.01
CA LEU A 26 4.55 11.05 -6.17
C LEU A 26 5.34 12.28 -6.61
N VAL A 27 4.82 13.05 -7.57
CA VAL A 27 5.49 14.27 -8.10
C VAL A 27 5.33 15.44 -7.13
N GLY A 28 4.17 15.55 -6.47
CA GLY A 28 3.84 16.63 -5.53
C GLY A 28 4.71 16.63 -4.27
N MET A 29 5.16 15.46 -3.81
CA MET A 29 5.95 15.32 -2.58
C MET A 29 7.25 16.14 -2.55
N ASP A 30 7.85 16.43 -3.71
CA ASP A 30 9.07 17.24 -3.79
C ASP A 30 8.81 18.74 -3.59
N ARG A 31 7.54 19.18 -3.67
CA ARG A 31 7.11 20.58 -3.58
C ARG A 31 6.23 20.86 -2.36
N GLN A 32 5.83 19.83 -1.62
CA GLN A 32 4.93 19.95 -0.48
C GLN A 32 5.72 20.24 0.79
N GLU A 33 5.26 21.19 1.60
CA GLU A 33 5.75 21.37 2.95
C GLU A 33 5.25 20.17 3.78
N LEU A 34 6.19 19.35 4.24
CA LEU A 34 5.89 18.18 5.06
C LEU A 34 5.53 18.58 6.48
N GLU A 35 4.36 18.20 6.95
CA GLU A 35 3.92 18.45 8.31
C GLU A 35 4.31 17.31 9.27
N PHE A 36 5.57 17.25 9.66
CA PHE A 36 6.02 16.27 10.64
C PHE A 36 5.51 16.57 12.03
N LYS A 37 4.81 15.61 12.63
CA LYS A 37 4.28 15.70 14.00
C LYS A 37 4.28 14.34 14.70
N LYS A 38 4.06 14.37 16.02
CA LYS A 38 3.88 13.14 16.81
C LYS A 38 2.51 12.54 16.53
N LEU A 39 2.49 11.34 15.96
CA LEU A 39 1.29 10.61 15.60
C LEU A 39 1.11 9.41 16.54
N GLN A 40 -0.06 9.29 17.12
CA GLN A 40 -0.39 8.14 17.95
C GLN A 40 -0.66 6.92 17.06
N THR A 41 0.02 5.82 17.34
CA THR A 41 -0.19 4.58 16.56
C THR A 41 -1.63 4.06 16.63
N LYS A 42 -2.33 4.37 17.72
CA LYS A 42 -3.74 4.06 17.88
C LYS A 42 -4.60 4.70 16.78
N GLU A 43 -4.40 5.98 16.51
CA GLU A 43 -5.17 6.71 15.50
C GLU A 43 -4.89 6.19 14.09
N LEU A 44 -3.63 5.86 13.80
CA LEU A 44 -3.26 5.23 12.53
C LEU A 44 -3.92 3.87 12.38
N GLU A 45 -3.89 3.04 13.43
CA GLU A 45 -4.52 1.71 13.46
C GLU A 45 -6.02 1.78 13.20
N GLU A 46 -6.73 2.69 13.87
CA GLU A 46 -8.18 2.88 13.70
C GLU A 46 -8.52 3.30 12.26
N ASN A 47 -7.82 4.30 11.70
CA ASN A 47 -8.02 4.73 10.31
C ASN A 47 -7.81 3.61 9.29
N ILE A 48 -6.72 2.85 9.46
CA ILE A 48 -6.39 1.75 8.55
C ILE A 48 -7.43 0.63 8.67
N ARG A 49 -7.85 0.28 9.88
CA ARG A 49 -8.85 -0.75 10.14
C ARG A 49 -10.18 -0.42 9.48
N ASP A 50 -10.64 0.83 9.64
CA ASP A 50 -11.89 1.28 9.04
C ASP A 50 -11.84 1.24 7.50
N THR A 51 -10.76 1.72 6.92
CA THR A 51 -10.58 1.74 5.46
C THR A 51 -10.45 0.33 4.87
N MET A 52 -9.74 -0.57 5.55
CA MET A 52 -9.50 -1.92 5.05
C MET A 52 -10.63 -2.91 5.33
N ARG A 53 -11.62 -2.55 6.13
CA ARG A 53 -12.77 -3.40 6.44
C ARG A 53 -13.48 -3.90 5.19
N ILE A 54 -13.90 -2.99 4.30
CA ILE A 54 -14.63 -3.35 3.06
C ILE A 54 -13.78 -4.19 2.11
N PRO A 55 -12.51 -3.83 1.78
CA PRO A 55 -11.63 -4.70 0.99
C PRO A 55 -11.47 -6.10 1.55
N PHE A 56 -11.29 -6.24 2.87
CA PHE A 56 -11.13 -7.54 3.52
C PHE A 56 -12.42 -8.37 3.48
N GLU A 57 -13.58 -7.77 3.80
CA GLU A 57 -14.88 -8.43 3.71
C GLU A 57 -15.20 -8.91 2.30
N ARG A 58 -14.99 -8.06 1.30
CA ARG A 58 -15.28 -8.36 -0.12
C ARG A 58 -14.49 -9.56 -0.64
N LYS A 59 -13.26 -9.74 -0.19
CA LYS A 59 -12.38 -10.85 -0.60
C LYS A 59 -12.28 -11.95 0.48
N ARG A 60 -13.11 -11.87 1.53
CA ARG A 60 -13.13 -12.80 2.67
C ARG A 60 -11.76 -13.00 3.32
N ILE A 61 -10.95 -11.95 3.34
CA ILE A 61 -9.59 -11.98 3.89
C ILE A 61 -9.64 -12.06 5.42
N ARG A 62 -8.85 -12.95 5.99
CA ARG A 62 -8.59 -13.00 7.45
C ARG A 62 -7.54 -11.95 7.78
N GLY A 63 -7.99 -10.69 7.93
CA GLY A 63 -7.13 -9.56 8.20
C GLY A 63 -6.95 -9.29 9.68
N LYS A 64 -5.72 -9.01 10.12
CA LYS A 64 -5.42 -8.50 11.47
C LYS A 64 -4.53 -7.27 11.34
N ILE A 65 -4.92 -6.19 12.02
CA ILE A 65 -4.14 -4.97 12.17
C ILE A 65 -3.89 -4.76 13.65
N ASP A 66 -2.64 -4.73 14.06
CA ASP A 66 -2.21 -4.70 15.45
C ASP A 66 -0.95 -3.85 15.60
N LEU A 67 -1.11 -2.60 15.97
CA LEU A 67 -0.02 -1.66 16.19
C LEU A 67 0.22 -1.48 17.69
N GLU A 68 1.39 -1.86 18.18
CA GLU A 68 1.80 -1.58 19.56
C GLU A 68 1.62 -0.09 19.88
N ARG A 69 1.04 0.22 21.02
CA ARG A 69 0.82 1.61 21.44
C ARG A 69 2.13 2.38 21.51
N GLY A 70 2.21 3.48 20.78
CA GLY A 70 3.40 4.28 20.68
C GLY A 70 3.17 5.57 19.90
N VAL A 71 4.26 6.24 19.59
CA VAL A 71 4.29 7.48 18.82
C VAL A 71 5.25 7.33 17.65
N ILE A 72 4.82 7.75 16.47
CA ILE A 72 5.65 7.86 15.27
C ILE A 72 5.79 9.34 14.94
N TRP A 73 7.01 9.79 14.67
CA TRP A 73 7.26 11.14 14.16
C TRP A 73 7.18 11.13 12.63
N GLY A 74 6.23 11.83 12.06
CA GLY A 74 6.04 11.81 10.60
C GLY A 74 4.88 12.67 10.13
N ASP A 75 4.73 12.73 8.82
CA ASP A 75 3.56 13.30 8.15
C ASP A 75 2.42 12.27 8.11
N ARG A 76 1.27 12.65 8.65
CA ARG A 76 0.12 11.75 8.84
C ARG A 76 -0.41 11.19 7.52
N ASP A 77 -0.60 12.07 6.55
CA ASP A 77 -1.25 11.71 5.30
C ASP A 77 -0.34 10.83 4.44
N LEU A 78 0.95 11.14 4.44
CA LEU A 78 1.95 10.30 3.78
C LEU A 78 2.09 8.93 4.45
N LEU A 79 2.10 8.85 5.79
CA LEU A 79 2.15 7.56 6.47
C LEU A 79 0.89 6.72 6.23
N LEU A 80 -0.29 7.34 6.21
CA LEU A 80 -1.52 6.63 5.84
C LEU A 80 -1.47 6.14 4.40
N SER A 81 -1.02 6.99 3.46
CA SER A 81 -0.84 6.61 2.05
C SER A 81 0.13 5.42 1.90
N LEU A 82 1.26 5.44 2.61
CA LEU A 82 2.21 4.32 2.66
C LEU A 82 1.52 3.01 3.09
N LEU A 83 0.84 3.04 4.24
CA LEU A 83 0.23 1.86 4.84
C LEU A 83 -0.91 1.31 3.98
N TYR A 84 -1.72 2.19 3.37
CA TYR A 84 -2.75 1.79 2.42
C TYR A 84 -2.19 1.16 1.16
N ASN A 85 -1.10 1.70 0.59
CA ASN A 85 -0.47 1.10 -0.59
C ASN A 85 0.11 -0.30 -0.29
N LEU A 86 0.73 -0.49 0.87
CA LEU A 86 1.23 -1.81 1.29
C LEU A 86 0.09 -2.82 1.45
N LEU A 87 -1.01 -2.44 2.12
CA LEU A 87 -2.17 -3.31 2.33
C LEU A 87 -2.94 -3.56 1.02
N ASP A 88 -3.09 -2.59 0.14
CA ASP A 88 -3.72 -2.76 -1.17
C ASP A 88 -2.94 -3.77 -2.03
N ASN A 89 -1.61 -3.70 -1.99
CA ASN A 89 -0.76 -4.69 -2.64
C ASN A 89 -0.95 -6.09 -2.06
N ALA A 90 -1.01 -6.23 -0.73
CA ALA A 90 -1.29 -7.50 -0.06
C ALA A 90 -2.68 -8.05 -0.44
N VAL A 91 -3.73 -7.20 -0.44
CA VAL A 91 -5.09 -7.58 -0.87
C VAL A 91 -5.11 -8.09 -2.30
N LYS A 92 -4.34 -7.48 -3.20
CA LYS A 92 -4.21 -7.93 -4.60
C LYS A 92 -3.44 -9.25 -4.71
N ALA A 93 -2.46 -9.48 -3.85
CA ALA A 93 -1.61 -10.67 -3.90
C ALA A 93 -2.31 -11.93 -3.37
N VAL A 94 -3.12 -11.83 -2.32
CA VAL A 94 -3.79 -12.98 -1.71
C VAL A 94 -5.00 -13.46 -2.53
N GLU A 95 -5.32 -14.74 -2.45
CA GLU A 95 -6.56 -15.30 -2.98
C GLU A 95 -7.74 -15.07 -2.01
N GLU A 96 -8.97 -15.35 -2.46
CA GLU A 96 -10.16 -15.30 -1.59
C GLU A 96 -9.97 -16.19 -0.36
N GLY A 97 -10.30 -15.70 0.83
CA GLY A 97 -10.07 -16.40 2.10
C GLY A 97 -8.62 -16.36 2.60
N GLY A 98 -7.75 -15.62 1.90
CA GLY A 98 -6.36 -15.46 2.28
C GLY A 98 -6.16 -14.75 3.62
N PHE A 99 -4.91 -14.53 3.98
CA PHE A 99 -4.51 -13.95 5.26
C PHE A 99 -3.63 -12.72 5.06
N ILE A 100 -3.88 -11.67 5.84
CA ILE A 100 -3.04 -10.46 5.90
C ILE A 100 -2.88 -10.04 7.36
N LEU A 101 -1.63 -9.85 7.79
CA LEU A 101 -1.29 -9.29 9.10
C LEU A 101 -0.50 -8.00 8.92
N MET A 102 -0.98 -6.90 9.49
CA MET A 102 -0.16 -5.72 9.76
C MET A 102 0.18 -5.69 11.25
N LYS A 103 1.47 -5.72 11.58
CA LYS A 103 1.96 -5.66 12.96
C LYS A 103 2.94 -4.51 13.12
N GLY A 104 2.71 -3.67 14.13
CA GLY A 104 3.63 -2.60 14.53
C GLY A 104 4.29 -2.88 15.85
N SER A 105 5.55 -2.53 16.00
CA SER A 105 6.30 -2.66 17.26
C SER A 105 7.35 -1.56 17.43
N LYS A 106 7.53 -1.12 18.67
CA LYS A 106 8.59 -0.20 19.05
C LYS A 106 9.96 -0.85 18.85
N ARG A 107 10.93 -0.06 18.43
CA ARG A 107 12.32 -0.44 18.35
C ARG A 107 13.17 0.60 19.10
N THR A 108 14.41 0.25 19.39
CA THR A 108 15.36 1.16 20.06
C THR A 108 15.51 2.46 19.27
N GLN A 109 15.47 2.37 17.94
CA GLN A 109 15.57 3.52 17.03
C GLN A 109 14.34 3.55 16.11
N GLY A 110 13.18 3.97 16.65
CA GLY A 110 11.98 4.22 15.88
C GLY A 110 10.86 3.19 16.06
N TYR A 111 10.09 2.98 15.02
CA TYR A 111 8.91 2.12 15.02
C TYR A 111 8.90 1.25 13.76
N GLU A 112 8.80 -0.06 13.93
CA GLU A 112 8.75 -1.01 12.81
C GLU A 112 7.31 -1.40 12.54
N ILE A 113 6.91 -1.37 11.24
CA ILE A 113 5.63 -1.90 10.78
C ILE A 113 5.92 -3.01 9.77
N LYS A 114 5.34 -4.18 9.99
CA LYS A 114 5.39 -5.33 9.08
C LYS A 114 4.03 -5.59 8.50
N VAL A 115 3.97 -5.77 7.19
CA VAL A 115 2.80 -6.31 6.47
C VAL A 115 3.19 -7.67 5.96
N VAL A 116 2.45 -8.69 6.36
CA VAL A 116 2.67 -10.09 5.99
C VAL A 116 1.41 -10.62 5.35
N ASP A 117 1.54 -11.27 4.23
CA ASP A 117 0.45 -11.91 3.51
C ASP A 117 0.84 -13.34 3.09
N ASN A 118 -0.15 -14.15 2.76
CA ASN A 118 0.04 -15.48 2.17
C ASN A 118 -0.33 -15.48 0.68
N GLY A 119 -0.06 -14.39 0.00
CA GLY A 119 -0.30 -14.25 -1.42
C GLY A 119 0.68 -15.02 -2.28
N ARG A 120 0.63 -14.74 -3.57
CA ARG A 120 1.43 -15.43 -4.60
C ARG A 120 2.95 -15.21 -4.51
N GLY A 121 3.39 -14.32 -3.64
CA GLY A 121 4.80 -13.95 -3.53
C GLY A 121 5.32 -13.11 -4.71
N ILE A 122 6.59 -12.78 -4.64
CA ILE A 122 7.33 -12.02 -5.63
C ILE A 122 8.58 -12.82 -5.99
N PRO A 123 8.84 -13.12 -7.28
CA PRO A 123 10.09 -13.76 -7.68
C PRO A 123 11.31 -13.01 -7.15
N GLN A 124 12.31 -13.73 -6.68
CA GLN A 124 13.48 -13.15 -6.01
C GLN A 124 14.21 -12.14 -6.91
N GLU A 125 14.28 -12.43 -8.20
CA GLU A 125 14.88 -11.57 -9.22
C GLU A 125 14.14 -10.25 -9.45
N GLU A 126 12.86 -10.20 -9.06
CA GLU A 126 11.99 -9.03 -9.24
C GLU A 126 12.01 -8.08 -8.05
N ILE A 127 12.41 -8.56 -6.85
CA ILE A 127 12.35 -7.79 -5.60
C ILE A 127 13.11 -6.47 -5.71
N ALA A 128 14.27 -6.46 -6.35
CA ALA A 128 15.08 -5.25 -6.51
C ALA A 128 14.39 -4.17 -7.36
N ARG A 129 13.45 -4.56 -8.22
CA ARG A 129 12.82 -3.69 -9.21
C ARG A 129 11.41 -3.24 -8.86
N ILE A 130 10.74 -3.89 -7.92
CA ILE A 130 9.32 -3.59 -7.62
C ILE A 130 9.10 -2.19 -7.04
N THR A 131 10.16 -1.51 -6.59
CA THR A 131 10.12 -0.10 -6.17
C THR A 131 10.37 0.89 -7.32
N GLU A 132 10.71 0.41 -8.52
CA GLU A 132 10.79 1.26 -9.71
C GLU A 132 9.39 1.71 -10.15
N ALA A 133 9.24 2.98 -10.50
CA ALA A 133 7.97 3.50 -11.00
C ALA A 133 7.57 2.80 -12.31
N PHE A 134 6.28 2.44 -12.43
CA PHE A 134 5.69 1.73 -13.57
C PHE A 134 6.16 0.28 -13.75
N TYR A 135 6.98 -0.24 -12.83
CA TYR A 135 7.37 -1.63 -12.87
C TYR A 135 6.25 -2.54 -12.35
N MET A 136 6.03 -3.65 -13.06
CA MET A 136 5.03 -4.66 -12.73
C MET A 136 5.55 -6.04 -13.08
N VAL A 137 5.58 -6.96 -12.11
CA VAL A 137 5.99 -8.36 -12.29
C VAL A 137 5.10 -9.07 -13.32
N ASP A 138 3.78 -8.87 -13.24
CA ASP A 138 2.81 -9.39 -14.21
C ASP A 138 1.94 -8.25 -14.75
N LYS A 139 2.24 -7.81 -15.96
CA LYS A 139 1.53 -6.70 -16.62
C LYS A 139 0.07 -7.03 -16.96
N SER A 140 -0.24 -8.28 -17.24
CA SER A 140 -1.57 -8.71 -17.68
C SER A 140 -2.56 -8.73 -16.51
N ARG A 141 -2.17 -9.33 -15.41
CA ARG A 141 -2.95 -9.45 -14.18
C ARG A 141 -3.04 -8.10 -13.45
N SER A 142 -1.93 -7.40 -13.32
CA SER A 142 -1.90 -6.08 -12.68
C SER A 142 -2.81 -5.08 -13.38
N ARG A 143 -2.97 -5.18 -14.70
CA ARG A 143 -3.94 -4.37 -15.46
C ARG A 143 -5.38 -4.71 -15.07
N LYS A 144 -5.72 -5.99 -14.89
CA LYS A 144 -7.08 -6.42 -14.47
C LYS A 144 -7.41 -5.97 -13.04
N GLU A 145 -6.42 -5.98 -12.15
CA GLU A 145 -6.54 -5.59 -10.74
C GLU A 145 -6.37 -4.07 -10.51
N GLY A 146 -6.28 -3.26 -11.58
CA GLY A 146 -6.16 -1.80 -11.48
C GLY A 146 -4.78 -1.30 -11.04
N GLY A 147 -3.76 -2.15 -11.07
CA GLY A 147 -2.39 -1.78 -10.74
C GLY A 147 -1.77 -0.92 -11.84
N ALA A 148 -0.98 0.08 -11.43
CA ALA A 148 -0.26 0.99 -12.31
C ALA A 148 1.27 0.92 -12.15
N GLY A 149 1.76 0.09 -11.21
CA GLY A 149 3.19 -0.01 -10.90
C GLY A 149 3.77 1.22 -10.20
N ILE A 150 2.92 2.06 -9.59
CA ILE A 150 3.37 3.27 -8.87
C ILE A 150 3.36 3.09 -7.36
N GLY A 151 2.54 2.18 -6.82
CA GLY A 151 2.32 2.06 -5.39
C GLY A 151 3.61 1.78 -4.58
N MET A 152 4.48 0.90 -5.04
CA MET A 152 5.73 0.60 -4.35
C MET A 152 6.77 1.70 -4.51
N ALA A 153 6.82 2.39 -5.65
CA ALA A 153 7.66 3.57 -5.83
C ALA A 153 7.23 4.70 -4.88
N LEU A 154 5.92 4.88 -4.70
CA LEU A 154 5.35 5.82 -3.73
C LEU A 154 5.74 5.43 -2.29
N CYS A 155 5.61 4.16 -1.92
CA CYS A 155 6.06 3.66 -0.62
C CYS A 155 7.55 3.96 -0.38
N GLN A 156 8.41 3.69 -1.35
CA GLN A 156 9.84 3.97 -1.26
C GLN A 156 10.13 5.46 -1.06
N LYS A 157 9.43 6.33 -1.81
CA LYS A 157 9.58 7.79 -1.68
C LYS A 157 9.17 8.28 -0.29
N ILE A 158 8.01 7.84 0.21
CA ILE A 158 7.50 8.21 1.53
C ILE A 158 8.47 7.77 2.63
N ILE A 159 8.95 6.53 2.57
CA ILE A 159 9.91 5.98 3.53
C ILE A 159 11.21 6.81 3.52
N THR A 160 11.72 7.17 2.34
CA THR A 160 12.91 8.01 2.20
C THR A 160 12.73 9.38 2.85
N LEU A 161 11.58 10.03 2.63
CA LEU A 161 11.23 11.32 3.25
C LEU A 161 11.16 11.22 4.77
N HIS A 162 10.73 10.08 5.32
CA HIS A 162 10.71 9.80 6.76
C HIS A 162 12.04 9.26 7.31
N ARG A 163 13.10 9.21 6.49
CA ARG A 163 14.43 8.66 6.85
C ARG A 163 14.34 7.23 7.39
N GLY A 164 13.37 6.46 6.88
CA GLY A 164 13.14 5.07 7.20
C GLY A 164 13.82 4.12 6.22
N GLU A 165 13.61 2.83 6.46
CA GLU A 165 14.08 1.74 5.60
C GLU A 165 12.90 0.86 5.18
N LEU A 166 12.81 0.51 3.91
CA LEU A 166 11.87 -0.45 3.37
C LEU A 166 12.59 -1.76 3.07
N LYS A 167 12.17 -2.82 3.75
CA LYS A 167 12.66 -4.19 3.48
C LYS A 167 11.53 -5.01 2.90
N ILE A 168 11.83 -5.78 1.87
CA ILE A 168 10.88 -6.64 1.19
C ILE A 168 11.48 -8.03 1.14
N ASP A 169 10.73 -8.98 1.68
CA ASP A 169 11.06 -10.41 1.70
C ASP A 169 9.89 -11.18 1.13
N SER A 170 10.16 -12.14 0.26
CA SER A 170 9.15 -12.97 -0.38
C SER A 170 9.70 -14.37 -0.63
N LYS A 171 8.83 -15.37 -0.45
CA LYS A 171 9.15 -16.79 -0.68
C LYS A 171 8.44 -17.28 -1.93
#